data_6e5802415a5185ccccc7c4bc76569e02
#
_entry.id   6e5802415a5185ccccc7c4bc76569e02
#
_cell.length_a   1.000
_cell.length_b   1.000
_cell.length_c   1.000
_cell.angle_alpha   90.00
_cell.angle_beta   90.00
_cell.angle_gamma   90.00
#
_symmetry.space_group_name_H-M   'P 1'
#
loop_
_entity.id
_entity.type
_entity.pdbx_description
1 polymer ?
#
loop_
_entity_poly.entity_id
_entity_poly.type
_entity_poly.pdbx_seq_one_letter_code
_entity_poly.pdbx_strand_id
1 'polypeptide(L)'
;MSTHDPISDLITRIRNAQMRAKSKVSTPGSKMRANVLEVLKSEGYIRGYASVEHASGRSELEIELKYFDGEPVIREIERVSKPGRRVYASVKNLPRVNNGLGISVLSTPKGLMADHDARDANVGGEILFTVF
;
A
#
# COMPACT_ATOMS: atom_id res chain seq x y z
N MET A 1 12.73 -15.34 16.27
CA MET A 1 11.45 -14.69 16.36
C MET A 1 11.23 -13.76 15.19
N SER A 2 10.22 -13.99 14.46
CA SER A 2 9.94 -13.15 13.30
C SER A 2 9.35 -11.82 13.73
N THR A 3 9.76 -10.78 13.06
CA THR A 3 9.17 -9.48 13.23
C THR A 3 7.88 -9.43 12.43
N HIS A 4 6.80 -9.05 13.07
CA HIS A 4 5.53 -8.94 12.40
C HIS A 4 5.44 -7.60 11.66
N ASP A 5 5.32 -7.66 10.33
CA ASP A 5 5.19 -6.46 9.50
C ASP A 5 3.99 -6.64 8.55
N PRO A 6 2.81 -6.16 8.96
CA PRO A 6 1.60 -6.31 8.15
C PRO A 6 1.70 -5.67 6.77
N ILE A 7 2.45 -4.58 6.66
CA ILE A 7 2.60 -3.90 5.36
C ILE A 7 3.46 -4.73 4.41
N SER A 8 4.57 -5.27 4.91
CA SER A 8 5.42 -6.15 4.10
C SER A 8 4.67 -7.40 3.66
N ASP A 9 3.86 -7.98 4.55
CA ASP A 9 3.04 -9.14 4.22
C ASP A 9 2.04 -8.79 3.11
N LEU A 10 1.37 -7.65 3.23
CA LEU A 10 0.41 -7.19 2.24
C LEU A 10 1.08 -7.00 0.86
N ILE A 11 2.23 -6.32 0.84
CA ILE A 11 2.98 -6.08 -0.38
C ILE A 11 3.38 -7.41 -1.03
N THR A 12 3.86 -8.36 -0.25
CA THR A 12 4.27 -9.67 -0.74
C THR A 12 3.09 -10.43 -1.34
N ARG A 13 1.92 -10.38 -0.70
CA ARG A 13 0.73 -11.04 -1.21
C ARG A 13 0.30 -10.47 -2.55
N ILE A 14 0.30 -9.14 -2.68
CA ILE A 14 -0.05 -8.47 -3.93
C ILE A 14 0.96 -8.86 -5.02
N ARG A 15 2.25 -8.77 -4.73
CA ARG A 15 3.31 -9.08 -5.67
C ARG A 15 3.22 -10.52 -6.19
N ASN A 16 3.04 -11.47 -5.27
CA ASN A 16 2.94 -12.89 -5.65
C ASN A 16 1.69 -13.16 -6.48
N ALA A 17 0.56 -12.56 -6.12
CA ALA A 17 -0.68 -12.75 -6.87
C ALA A 17 -0.55 -12.20 -8.29
N GLN A 18 0.12 -11.07 -8.47
CA GLN A 18 0.36 -10.50 -9.79
C GLN A 18 1.27 -11.36 -10.65
N MET A 19 2.28 -11.98 -10.04
CA MET A 19 3.16 -12.91 -10.75
C MET A 19 2.41 -14.11 -11.29
N ARG A 20 1.32 -14.48 -10.64
CA ARG A 20 0.46 -15.60 -11.06
C ARG A 20 -0.75 -15.16 -11.85
N ALA A 21 -0.79 -13.88 -12.23
CA ALA A 21 -1.89 -13.27 -12.99
C ALA A 21 -3.26 -13.49 -12.34
N LYS A 22 -3.32 -13.49 -11.02
CA LYS A 22 -4.58 -13.65 -10.30
C LYS A 22 -5.37 -12.35 -10.30
N SER A 23 -6.70 -12.44 -10.40
CA SER A 23 -7.55 -11.26 -10.38
C SER A 23 -7.80 -10.76 -8.96
N LYS A 24 -7.70 -11.65 -7.97
CA LYS A 24 -7.99 -11.33 -6.57
C LYS A 24 -6.97 -11.97 -5.65
N VAL A 25 -6.77 -11.34 -4.49
CA VAL A 25 -5.94 -11.88 -3.43
C VAL A 25 -6.53 -11.47 -2.09
N SER A 26 -6.41 -12.36 -1.10
CA SER A 26 -6.94 -12.10 0.24
C SER A 26 -5.83 -11.84 1.24
N THR A 27 -6.12 -11.04 2.24
CA THR A 27 -5.22 -10.77 3.36
C THR A 27 -6.05 -10.71 4.64
N PRO A 28 -5.45 -11.02 5.81
CA PRO A 28 -6.16 -10.81 7.07
C PRO A 28 -6.62 -9.38 7.20
N GLY A 29 -7.80 -9.18 7.76
CA GLY A 29 -8.37 -7.86 7.91
C GLY A 29 -7.72 -7.07 9.04
N SER A 30 -7.49 -5.77 8.79
CA SER A 30 -7.09 -4.83 9.82
C SER A 30 -7.36 -3.43 9.30
N LYS A 31 -7.47 -2.50 10.24
CA LYS A 31 -7.68 -1.09 9.87
C LYS A 31 -6.49 -0.55 9.08
N MET A 32 -5.28 -0.90 9.48
CA MET A 32 -4.07 -0.47 8.78
C MET A 32 -4.07 -0.94 7.33
N ARG A 33 -4.36 -2.23 7.10
CA ARG A 33 -4.38 -2.77 5.75
C ARG A 33 -5.48 -2.15 4.91
N ALA A 34 -6.66 -1.93 5.50
CA ALA A 34 -7.76 -1.28 4.80
C ALA A 34 -7.38 0.14 4.38
N ASN A 35 -6.71 0.89 5.25
CA ASN A 35 -6.29 2.26 4.95
C ASN A 35 -5.25 2.28 3.82
N VAL A 36 -4.32 1.33 3.82
CA VAL A 36 -3.34 1.19 2.74
C VAL A 36 -4.04 0.91 1.42
N LEU A 37 -5.00 -0.02 1.44
CA LEU A 37 -5.74 -0.37 0.22
C LEU A 37 -6.57 0.78 -0.30
N GLU A 38 -7.11 1.61 0.60
CA GLU A 38 -7.87 2.78 0.19
C GLU A 38 -6.99 3.78 -0.56
N VAL A 39 -5.75 3.99 -0.12
CA VAL A 39 -4.80 4.85 -0.82
C VAL A 39 -4.48 4.26 -2.19
N LEU A 40 -4.18 2.96 -2.27
CA LEU A 40 -3.86 2.31 -3.54
C LEU A 40 -5.04 2.38 -4.52
N LYS A 41 -6.26 2.24 -4.02
CA LYS A 41 -7.47 2.34 -4.84
C LYS A 41 -7.64 3.76 -5.37
N SER A 42 -7.52 4.76 -4.49
CA SER A 42 -7.66 6.17 -4.88
C SER A 42 -6.63 6.58 -5.92
N GLU A 43 -5.43 6.01 -5.85
CA GLU A 43 -4.35 6.33 -6.78
C GLU A 43 -4.40 5.49 -8.05
N GLY A 44 -5.37 4.58 -8.15
CA GLY A 44 -5.58 3.82 -9.37
C GLY A 44 -4.70 2.58 -9.53
N TYR A 45 -4.10 2.09 -8.44
CA TYR A 45 -3.21 0.93 -8.49
C TYR A 45 -3.93 -0.40 -8.32
N ILE A 46 -5.10 -0.39 -7.69
CA ILE A 46 -5.96 -1.57 -7.57
C ILE A 46 -7.38 -1.19 -7.97
N ARG A 47 -8.19 -2.18 -8.35
CA ARG A 47 -9.58 -1.92 -8.73
C ARG A 47 -10.44 -1.62 -7.52
N GLY A 48 -10.18 -2.31 -6.42
CA GLY A 48 -10.93 -2.12 -5.20
C GLY A 48 -10.62 -3.20 -4.19
N TYR A 49 -11.33 -3.16 -3.09
CA TYR A 49 -11.22 -4.16 -2.04
C TYR A 49 -12.54 -4.26 -1.29
N ALA A 50 -12.75 -5.38 -0.63
CA ALA A 50 -13.95 -5.60 0.15
C ALA A 50 -13.61 -6.35 1.43
N SER A 51 -14.34 -6.06 2.49
CA SER A 51 -14.22 -6.78 3.74
C SER A 51 -15.13 -8.00 3.70
N VAL A 52 -14.58 -9.16 4.03
CA VAL A 52 -15.32 -10.41 4.08
C VAL A 52 -15.23 -10.96 5.49
N GLU A 53 -16.37 -11.20 6.10
CA GLU A 53 -16.43 -11.77 7.43
C GLU A 53 -16.79 -13.26 7.36
N HIS A 54 -16.07 -14.07 8.13
CA HIS A 54 -16.31 -15.50 8.20
C HIS A 54 -17.13 -15.82 9.45
N ALA A 55 -17.82 -16.98 9.41
CA ALA A 55 -18.65 -17.44 10.52
C ALA A 55 -17.84 -17.58 11.82
N SER A 56 -16.53 -17.77 11.73
CA SER A 56 -15.64 -17.86 12.89
C SER A 56 -15.36 -16.51 13.56
N GLY A 57 -15.86 -15.41 13.02
CA GLY A 57 -15.58 -14.06 13.52
C GLY A 57 -14.32 -13.44 12.92
N ARG A 58 -13.61 -14.15 12.06
CA ARG A 58 -12.41 -13.63 11.39
C ARG A 58 -12.84 -12.76 10.23
N SER A 59 -12.12 -11.67 10.04
CA SER A 59 -12.32 -10.81 8.88
C SER A 59 -11.13 -10.91 7.93
N GLU A 60 -11.44 -10.81 6.65
CA GLU A 60 -10.42 -10.76 5.60
C GLU A 60 -10.73 -9.59 4.68
N LEU A 61 -9.69 -9.10 4.03
CA LEU A 61 -9.83 -8.12 2.96
C LEU A 61 -9.54 -8.83 1.65
N GLU A 62 -10.49 -8.76 0.73
CA GLU A 62 -10.32 -9.30 -0.60
C GLU A 62 -9.96 -8.15 -1.53
N ILE A 63 -8.82 -8.26 -2.19
CA ILE A 63 -8.26 -7.20 -3.02
C ILE A 63 -8.47 -7.56 -4.49
N GLU A 64 -9.07 -6.66 -5.25
CA GLU A 64 -9.19 -6.84 -6.69
C GLU A 64 -8.02 -6.15 -7.37
N LEU A 65 -7.17 -6.95 -8.00
CA LEU A 65 -5.98 -6.46 -8.67
C LEU A 65 -6.35 -5.85 -10.03
N LYS A 66 -5.47 -4.98 -10.51
CA LYS A 66 -5.73 -4.23 -11.74
C LYS A 66 -4.67 -4.55 -12.78
N TYR A 67 -5.13 -4.86 -13.99
CA TYR A 67 -4.26 -5.15 -15.13
C TYR A 67 -4.64 -4.25 -16.29
N PHE A 68 -3.67 -3.95 -17.12
CA PHE A 68 -3.91 -3.23 -18.35
C PHE A 68 -3.13 -3.92 -19.47
N ASP A 69 -3.84 -4.33 -20.51
CA ASP A 69 -3.24 -5.01 -21.66
C ASP A 69 -2.41 -6.23 -21.24
N GLY A 70 -2.94 -7.00 -20.28
CA GLY A 70 -2.28 -8.22 -19.81
C GLY A 70 -1.17 -8.01 -18.79
N GLU A 71 -0.84 -6.77 -18.46
CA GLU A 71 0.24 -6.45 -17.53
C GLU A 71 -0.30 -5.86 -16.22
N PRO A 72 0.29 -6.18 -15.07
CA PRO A 72 -0.12 -5.55 -13.81
C PRO A 72 0.08 -4.04 -13.86
N VAL A 73 -0.90 -3.32 -13.32
CA VAL A 73 -0.78 -1.86 -13.21
C VAL A 73 0.33 -1.50 -12.23
N ILE A 74 0.48 -2.26 -11.16
CA ILE A 74 1.61 -2.07 -10.23
C ILE A 74 2.84 -2.74 -10.86
N ARG A 75 3.80 -1.93 -11.27
CA ARG A 75 5.06 -2.43 -11.85
C ARG A 75 6.09 -2.71 -10.78
N GLU A 76 6.17 -1.84 -9.78
CA GLU A 76 7.06 -2.00 -8.65
C GLU A 76 6.34 -1.59 -7.39
N ILE A 77 6.53 -2.34 -6.31
CA ILE A 77 6.02 -1.98 -5.00
C ILE A 77 7.07 -2.43 -3.97
N GLU A 78 7.59 -1.47 -3.20
CA GLU A 78 8.71 -1.74 -2.30
C GLU A 78 8.51 -1.12 -0.93
N ARG A 79 8.80 -1.90 0.09
CA ARG A 79 8.79 -1.45 1.47
C ARG A 79 9.96 -0.50 1.72
N VAL A 80 9.71 0.62 2.37
CA VAL A 80 10.75 1.60 2.72
C VAL A 80 11.01 1.56 4.23
N SER A 81 10.05 2.00 5.03
CA SER A 81 10.18 1.98 6.48
C SER A 81 9.87 0.58 7.00
N LYS A 82 10.72 0.06 7.88
CA LYS A 82 10.56 -1.29 8.44
C LYS A 82 10.64 -1.22 9.96
N PRO A 83 10.11 -2.23 10.68
CA PRO A 83 10.18 -2.21 12.14
C PRO A 83 11.60 -2.02 12.70
N GLY A 84 12.62 -2.57 12.04
CA GLY A 84 14.01 -2.42 12.46
C GLY A 84 14.70 -1.19 11.92
N ARG A 85 14.06 -0.45 11.02
CA ARG A 85 14.67 0.72 10.38
C ARG A 85 13.58 1.65 9.87
N ARG A 86 13.14 2.56 10.75
CA ARG A 86 12.11 3.53 10.39
C ARG A 86 12.68 4.64 9.52
N VAL A 87 11.90 5.09 8.53
CA VAL A 87 12.29 6.13 7.59
C VAL A 87 11.24 7.23 7.61
N TYR A 88 11.66 8.45 7.96
CA TYR A 88 10.78 9.60 8.04
C TYR A 88 11.27 10.70 7.11
N ALA A 89 10.37 11.54 6.65
CA ALA A 89 10.74 12.72 5.87
C ALA A 89 9.83 13.88 6.23
N SER A 90 10.42 15.08 6.25
CA SER A 90 9.64 16.30 6.35
C SER A 90 9.01 16.59 4.98
N VAL A 91 8.00 17.46 4.96
CA VAL A 91 7.33 17.80 3.71
C VAL A 91 8.31 18.34 2.65
N LYS A 92 9.34 19.04 3.08
CA LYS A 92 10.35 19.59 2.16
C LYS A 92 11.25 18.53 1.55
N ASN A 93 11.42 17.41 2.23
CA ASN A 93 12.34 16.36 1.83
C ASN A 93 11.65 15.13 1.29
N LEU A 94 10.35 15.19 1.04
CA LEU A 94 9.63 14.07 0.46
C LEU A 94 10.14 13.79 -0.96
N PRO A 95 10.73 12.63 -1.20
CA PRO A 95 11.23 12.30 -2.53
C PRO A 95 10.09 12.06 -3.50
N ARG A 96 10.36 12.28 -4.77
CA ARG A 96 9.43 11.90 -5.83
C ARG A 96 9.81 10.53 -6.36
N VAL A 97 8.80 9.70 -6.57
CA VAL A 97 8.99 8.33 -7.06
C VAL A 97 8.91 8.36 -8.58
N ASN A 98 9.96 7.92 -9.24
CA ASN A 98 10.03 7.88 -10.71
C ASN A 98 9.60 9.20 -11.35
N ASN A 99 10.16 10.31 -10.86
CA ASN A 99 9.87 11.66 -11.35
C ASN A 99 8.39 12.04 -11.27
N GLY A 100 7.69 11.52 -10.26
CA GLY A 100 6.28 11.83 -10.06
C GLY A 100 5.33 10.87 -10.76
N LEU A 101 5.83 9.87 -11.47
CA LEU A 101 4.98 8.86 -12.11
C LEU A 101 4.50 7.81 -11.10
N GLY A 102 5.24 7.62 -10.01
CA GLY A 102 4.83 6.76 -8.92
C GLY A 102 4.50 7.58 -7.69
N ILE A 103 4.18 6.88 -6.59
CA ILE A 103 3.88 7.53 -5.31
C ILE A 103 4.63 6.84 -4.18
N SER A 104 4.80 7.56 -3.08
CA SER A 104 5.08 6.94 -1.78
C SER A 104 3.82 7.06 -0.93
N VAL A 105 3.59 6.05 -0.10
CA VAL A 105 2.47 6.04 0.84
C VAL A 105 3.04 6.34 2.21
N LEU A 106 2.51 7.37 2.85
CA LEU A 106 3.03 7.87 4.12
C LEU A 106 2.01 7.71 5.24
N SER A 107 2.54 7.52 6.43
CA SER A 107 1.77 7.67 7.67
C SER A 107 2.06 9.06 8.21
N THR A 108 1.03 9.90 8.24
CA THR A 108 1.14 11.30 8.68
C THR A 108 0.23 11.55 9.88
N PRO A 109 0.39 12.68 10.58
CA PRO A 109 -0.56 13.04 11.65
C PRO A 109 -2.00 13.15 11.17
N LYS A 110 -2.23 13.31 9.86
CA LYS A 110 -3.56 13.40 9.27
C LYS A 110 -4.01 12.09 8.63
N GLY A 111 -3.28 10.99 8.85
CA GLY A 111 -3.64 9.67 8.33
C GLY A 111 -2.70 9.18 7.24
N LEU A 112 -3.03 8.03 6.67
CA LEU A 112 -2.29 7.47 5.54
C LEU A 112 -2.67 8.22 4.27
N MET A 113 -1.66 8.59 3.49
CA MET A 113 -1.90 9.31 2.25
C MET A 113 -0.72 9.17 1.29
N ALA A 114 -0.96 9.48 0.02
CA ALA A 114 0.10 9.54 -0.97
C ALA A 114 0.94 10.80 -0.76
N ASP A 115 2.16 10.78 -1.29
CA ASP A 115 3.09 11.90 -1.12
C ASP A 115 2.56 13.23 -1.68
N HIS A 116 1.85 13.21 -2.82
CA HIS A 116 1.31 14.45 -3.37
C HIS A 116 0.22 15.04 -2.45
N ASP A 117 -0.57 14.18 -1.81
CA ASP A 117 -1.57 14.65 -0.83
C ASP A 117 -0.89 15.21 0.42
N ALA A 118 0.21 14.60 0.85
CA ALA A 118 0.97 15.09 2.00
C ALA A 118 1.58 16.46 1.70
N ARG A 119 2.08 16.66 0.48
CA ARG A 119 2.60 17.97 0.06
C ARG A 119 1.49 19.02 0.07
N ASP A 120 0.32 18.68 -0.46
CA ASP A 120 -0.83 19.58 -0.48
C ASP A 120 -1.29 19.93 0.94
N ALA A 121 -1.25 18.95 1.85
CA ALA A 121 -1.62 19.18 3.25
C ALA A 121 -0.49 19.78 4.08
N ASN A 122 0.70 19.95 3.48
CA ASN A 122 1.88 20.50 4.14
C ASN A 122 2.29 19.68 5.37
N VAL A 123 2.29 18.36 5.25
CA VAL A 123 2.69 17.45 6.32
C VAL A 123 3.74 16.46 5.81
N GLY A 124 4.67 16.09 6.70
CA GLY A 124 5.57 14.98 6.47
C GLY A 124 5.14 13.78 7.27
N GLY A 125 5.91 12.72 7.23
CA GLY A 125 5.59 11.54 8.00
C GLY A 125 6.54 10.38 7.72
N GLU A 126 6.10 9.20 8.11
CA GLU A 126 6.84 7.97 7.89
C GLU A 126 6.55 7.46 6.49
N ILE A 127 7.60 7.22 5.72
CA ILE A 127 7.46 6.69 4.36
C ILE A 127 7.31 5.17 4.48
N LEU A 128 6.12 4.66 4.28
CA LEU A 128 5.83 3.24 4.46
C LEU A 128 6.35 2.40 3.29
N PHE A 129 5.99 2.77 2.09
CA PHE A 129 6.42 2.05 0.88
C PHE A 129 6.25 2.94 -0.34
N THR A 130 6.85 2.51 -1.44
CA THR A 130 6.70 3.19 -2.72
C THR A 130 6.01 2.25 -3.71
N VAL A 131 5.28 2.81 -4.65
CA VAL A 131 4.61 2.07 -5.70
C VAL A 131 4.69 2.82 -7.03
N PHE A 132 4.91 2.04 -8.07
CA PHE A 132 5.04 2.59 -9.43
C PHE A 132 4.38 1.65 -10.41
#